data_12c343cda28ad53dc2675db9320661a7
#
_entry.id   12c343cda28ad53dc2675db9320661a7
#
_cell.length_a   1.000
_cell.length_b   1.000
_cell.length_c   1.000
_cell.angle_alpha   90.00
_cell.angle_beta   90.00
_cell.angle_gamma   90.00
#
_symmetry.space_group_name_H-M   'P 1'
#
loop_
_entity.id
_entity.type
_entity.pdbx_description
1 polymer ?
#
loop_
_entity_poly.entity_id
_entity_poly.type
_entity_poly.pdbx_seq_one_letter_code
_entity_poly.pdbx_strand_id
1 'polypeptide(L)'
;MADLSKQEKKIVRELIDRGLNRDYLEGIESVKRICDSFIKGKSDPKEYYHKLFSVLHSKDKIIARRYDGITGSHYIMRLGILFSDGVLTQEDLQGVDENLKKKLSSYM
;
A
#
# COMPACT_ATOMS: atom_id res chain seq x y z
N MET A 1 -4.06 3.86 -24.15
CA MET A 1 -3.75 4.30 -22.78
C MET A 1 -4.54 5.57 -22.47
N ALA A 2 -5.20 5.63 -21.34
CA ALA A 2 -5.99 6.82 -20.98
C ALA A 2 -5.04 7.93 -20.49
N ASP A 3 -5.08 9.06 -21.15
CA ASP A 3 -4.32 10.22 -20.72
C ASP A 3 -5.02 10.87 -19.52
N LEU A 4 -4.22 11.22 -18.53
CA LEU A 4 -4.69 11.87 -17.31
C LEU A 4 -4.44 13.38 -17.41
N SER A 5 -5.43 14.16 -16.99
CA SER A 5 -5.26 15.61 -16.82
C SER A 5 -4.33 15.87 -15.62
N LYS A 6 -3.86 17.11 -15.48
CA LYS A 6 -3.06 17.50 -14.33
C LYS A 6 -3.79 17.25 -13.02
N GLN A 7 -5.09 17.58 -12.99
CA GLN A 7 -5.94 17.38 -11.81
C GLN A 7 -6.07 15.88 -11.49
N GLU A 8 -6.28 15.06 -12.50
CA GLU A 8 -6.40 13.63 -12.35
C GLU A 8 -5.09 13.00 -11.86
N LYS A 9 -3.95 13.46 -12.40
CA LYS A 9 -2.63 13.00 -11.93
C LYS A 9 -2.40 13.30 -10.46
N LYS A 10 -2.83 14.48 -10.01
CA LYS A 10 -2.72 14.87 -8.61
C LYS A 10 -3.52 13.91 -7.72
N ILE A 11 -4.76 13.62 -8.10
CA ILE A 11 -5.63 12.72 -7.35
C ILE A 11 -5.03 11.32 -7.30
N VAL A 12 -4.52 10.83 -8.42
CA VAL A 12 -3.90 9.51 -8.51
C VAL A 12 -2.68 9.42 -7.58
N ARG A 13 -1.83 10.45 -7.57
CA ARG A 13 -0.67 10.49 -6.67
C ARG A 13 -1.09 10.48 -5.20
N GLU A 14 -2.13 11.23 -4.85
CA GLU A 14 -2.66 11.26 -3.49
C GLU A 14 -3.17 9.88 -3.06
N LEU A 15 -3.84 9.17 -3.96
CA LEU A 15 -4.31 7.80 -3.68
C LEU A 15 -3.15 6.84 -3.50
N ILE A 16 -2.12 6.93 -4.32
CA ILE A 16 -0.91 6.10 -4.19
C ILE A 16 -0.21 6.38 -2.87
N ASP A 17 -0.04 7.65 -2.50
CA ASP A 17 0.57 8.04 -1.22
C ASP A 17 -0.24 7.52 -0.04
N ARG A 18 -1.56 7.56 -0.14
CA ARG A 18 -2.45 6.99 0.89
C ARG A 18 -2.22 5.49 1.05
N GLY A 19 -2.13 4.78 -0.06
CA GLY A 19 -1.84 3.35 -0.04
C GLY A 19 -0.49 3.06 0.58
N LEU A 20 0.54 3.82 0.22
CA LEU A 20 1.89 3.67 0.75
C LEU A 20 1.92 3.88 2.27
N ASN A 21 1.25 4.93 2.76
CA ASN A 21 1.16 5.18 4.20
C ASN A 21 0.44 4.04 4.93
N ARG A 22 -0.59 3.46 4.34
CA ARG A 22 -1.28 2.30 4.90
C ARG A 22 -0.37 1.08 4.97
N ASP A 23 0.46 0.87 3.96
CA ASP A 23 1.43 -0.23 3.97
C ASP A 23 2.49 -0.04 5.05
N TYR A 24 3.00 1.19 5.25
CA TYR A 24 3.91 1.47 6.35
C TYR A 24 3.25 1.22 7.71
N LEU A 25 2.03 1.71 7.89
CA LEU A 25 1.29 1.53 9.14
C LEU A 25 1.05 0.06 9.43
N GLU A 26 0.67 -0.71 8.43
CA GLU A 26 0.45 -2.15 8.59
C GLU A 26 1.73 -2.87 9.01
N GLY A 27 2.88 -2.47 8.46
CA GLY A 27 4.18 -2.99 8.87
C GLY A 27 4.49 -2.69 10.33
N ILE A 28 4.24 -1.45 10.76
CA ILE A 28 4.45 -1.02 12.15
C ILE A 28 3.52 -1.79 13.09
N GLU A 29 2.26 -1.96 12.74
CA GLU A 29 1.29 -2.71 13.55
C GLU A 29 1.68 -4.18 13.66
N SER A 30 2.20 -4.77 12.61
CA SER A 30 2.70 -6.16 12.63
C SER A 30 3.87 -6.31 13.59
N VAL A 31 4.82 -5.37 13.59
CA VAL A 31 5.93 -5.34 14.53
C VAL A 31 5.42 -5.19 15.97
N LYS A 32 4.46 -4.30 16.18
CA LYS A 32 3.87 -4.10 17.52
C LYS A 32 3.27 -5.39 18.05
N ARG A 33 2.51 -6.12 17.23
CA ARG A 33 1.90 -7.40 17.65
C ARG A 33 2.96 -8.40 18.08
N ILE A 34 4.08 -8.47 17.36
CA ILE A 34 5.18 -9.37 17.71
C ILE A 34 5.83 -8.94 19.02
N CYS A 35 6.07 -7.64 19.20
CA CYS A 35 6.62 -7.11 20.45
C CYS A 35 5.70 -7.38 21.64
N ASP A 36 4.41 -7.18 21.48
CA ASP A 36 3.43 -7.45 22.53
C ASP A 36 3.42 -8.94 22.89
N SER A 37 3.52 -9.82 21.91
CA SER A 37 3.63 -11.26 22.13
C SER A 37 4.88 -11.62 22.91
N PHE A 38 6.03 -11.01 22.61
CA PHE A 38 7.27 -11.21 23.34
C PHE A 38 7.15 -10.81 24.81
N ILE A 39 6.56 -9.63 25.06
CA ILE A 39 6.39 -9.10 26.43
C ILE A 39 5.51 -10.02 27.27
N LYS A 40 4.44 -10.57 26.68
CA LYS A 40 3.50 -11.46 27.37
C LYS A 40 4.02 -12.87 27.59
N GLY A 41 4.93 -13.33 26.75
CA GLY A 41 5.45 -14.70 26.80
C GLY A 41 6.88 -14.77 27.34
N LYS A 42 7.26 -15.92 27.89
CA LYS A 42 8.65 -16.20 28.23
C LYS A 42 9.33 -16.75 26.97
N SER A 43 9.81 -15.86 26.13
CA SER A 43 10.27 -16.23 24.79
C SER A 43 11.74 -15.90 24.62
N ASP A 44 12.39 -16.60 23.72
CA ASP A 44 13.79 -16.39 23.38
C ASP A 44 13.96 -15.05 22.63
N PRO A 45 14.75 -14.10 23.17
CA PRO A 45 14.98 -12.81 22.49
C PRO A 45 15.53 -12.96 21.08
N LYS A 46 16.41 -13.92 20.85
CA LYS A 46 16.99 -14.15 19.52
C LYS A 46 15.92 -14.54 18.50
N GLU A 47 15.01 -15.42 18.88
CA GLU A 47 13.91 -15.86 18.01
C GLU A 47 13.01 -14.69 17.62
N TYR A 48 12.62 -13.85 18.59
CA TYR A 48 11.77 -12.70 18.33
C TYR A 48 12.48 -11.62 17.53
N TYR A 49 13.76 -11.42 17.76
CA TYR A 49 14.55 -10.50 16.94
C TYR A 49 14.52 -10.92 15.47
N HIS A 50 14.71 -12.20 15.18
CA HIS A 50 14.65 -12.71 13.82
C HIS A 50 13.24 -12.63 13.22
N LYS A 51 12.20 -12.84 14.02
CA LYS A 51 10.81 -12.65 13.58
C LYS A 51 10.56 -11.22 13.17
N LEU A 52 10.99 -10.25 13.96
CA LEU A 52 10.84 -8.83 13.64
C LEU A 52 11.54 -8.50 12.33
N PHE A 53 12.77 -8.94 12.17
CA PHE A 53 13.53 -8.72 10.94
C PHE A 53 12.83 -9.33 9.73
N SER A 54 12.35 -10.57 9.84
CA SER A 54 11.67 -11.26 8.75
C SER A 54 10.39 -10.55 8.34
N VAL A 55 9.59 -10.07 9.29
CA VAL A 55 8.35 -9.36 9.01
C VAL A 55 8.63 -8.06 8.28
N LEU A 56 9.60 -7.28 8.76
CA LEU A 56 9.98 -6.01 8.12
C LEU A 56 10.56 -6.24 6.73
N HIS A 57 11.41 -7.23 6.58
CA HIS A 57 12.02 -7.55 5.29
C HIS A 57 10.97 -7.97 4.25
N SER A 58 10.02 -8.83 4.65
CA SER A 58 8.92 -9.24 3.79
C SER A 58 8.04 -8.06 3.41
N LYS A 59 7.76 -7.16 4.36
CA LYS A 59 6.96 -5.97 4.09
C LYS A 59 7.68 -5.02 3.14
N ASP A 60 8.99 -4.84 3.30
CA ASP A 60 9.79 -4.03 2.38
C ASP A 60 9.70 -4.55 0.94
N LYS A 61 9.73 -5.86 0.75
CA LYS A 61 9.57 -6.47 -0.58
C LYS A 61 8.20 -6.19 -1.18
N ILE A 62 7.15 -6.26 -0.37
CA ILE A 62 5.79 -5.95 -0.82
C ILE A 62 5.69 -4.48 -1.22
N ILE A 63 6.22 -3.59 -0.40
CA ILE A 63 6.22 -2.15 -0.68
C ILE A 63 7.00 -1.85 -1.96
N ALA A 64 8.17 -2.43 -2.12
CA ALA A 64 8.97 -2.25 -3.33
C ALA A 64 8.19 -2.70 -4.57
N ARG A 65 7.56 -3.87 -4.52
CA ARG A 65 6.79 -4.39 -5.64
C ARG A 65 5.61 -3.50 -6.00
N ARG A 66 4.92 -2.95 -4.98
CA ARG A 66 3.73 -2.10 -5.19
C ARG A 66 4.06 -0.70 -5.68
N TYR A 67 5.15 -0.11 -5.20
CA TYR A 67 5.39 1.34 -5.34
C TYR A 67 6.67 1.72 -6.09
N ASP A 68 7.66 0.84 -6.16
CA ASP A 68 8.90 1.18 -6.86
C ASP A 68 8.71 1.25 -8.37
N GLY A 69 9.43 2.19 -8.99
CA GLY A 69 9.44 2.33 -10.43
C GLY A 69 8.15 2.90 -11.02
N ILE A 70 7.30 3.53 -10.21
CA ILE A 70 6.08 4.15 -10.72
C ILE A 70 6.45 5.40 -11.52
N THR A 71 6.08 5.39 -12.80
CA THR A 71 6.19 6.54 -13.69
C THR A 71 4.81 6.93 -14.18
N GLY A 72 4.69 8.10 -14.82
CA GLY A 72 3.40 8.65 -15.24
C GLY A 72 2.50 7.67 -16.00
N SER A 73 3.07 6.83 -16.87
CA SER A 73 2.31 5.87 -17.66
C SER A 73 1.82 4.65 -16.87
N HIS A 74 2.34 4.42 -15.65
CA HIS A 74 2.03 3.25 -14.84
C HIS A 74 1.13 3.56 -13.64
N TYR A 75 0.78 4.81 -13.41
CA TYR A 75 -0.01 5.21 -12.23
C TYR A 75 -1.36 4.48 -12.14
N ILE A 76 -2.12 4.44 -13.23
CA ILE A 76 -3.43 3.80 -13.23
C ILE A 76 -3.32 2.31 -12.97
N MET A 77 -2.36 1.66 -13.61
CA MET A 77 -2.12 0.22 -13.42
C MET A 77 -1.75 -0.08 -11.97
N ARG A 78 -0.89 0.75 -11.36
CA ARG A 78 -0.50 0.58 -9.95
C ARG A 78 -1.70 0.78 -9.02
N LEU A 79 -2.55 1.77 -9.29
CA LEU A 79 -3.79 1.94 -8.54
C LEU A 79 -4.67 0.69 -8.63
N GLY A 80 -4.81 0.11 -9.80
CA GLY A 80 -5.57 -1.13 -9.99
C GLY A 80 -5.05 -2.26 -9.09
N ILE A 81 -3.72 -2.38 -8.98
CA ILE A 81 -3.10 -3.36 -8.09
C ILE A 81 -3.44 -3.06 -6.62
N LEU A 82 -3.39 -1.80 -6.20
CA LEU A 82 -3.71 -1.41 -4.83
C LEU A 82 -5.17 -1.71 -4.47
N PHE A 83 -6.09 -1.49 -5.40
CA PHE A 83 -7.50 -1.85 -5.20
C PHE A 83 -7.68 -3.37 -5.18
N SER A 84 -7.03 -4.08 -6.09
CA SER A 84 -7.10 -5.55 -6.15
C SER A 84 -6.56 -6.19 -4.87
N ASP A 85 -5.48 -5.65 -4.32
CA ASP A 85 -4.85 -6.14 -3.10
C ASP A 85 -5.57 -5.68 -1.82
N GLY A 86 -6.60 -4.84 -1.94
CA GLY A 86 -7.36 -4.36 -0.80
C GLY A 86 -6.69 -3.24 -0.01
N VAL A 87 -5.59 -2.69 -0.49
CA VAL A 87 -4.92 -1.53 0.15
C VAL A 87 -5.80 -0.29 0.04
N LEU A 88 -6.42 -0.11 -1.11
CA LEU A 88 -7.43 0.92 -1.35
C LEU A 88 -8.79 0.25 -1.54
N THR A 89 -9.85 0.96 -1.16
CA THR A 89 -11.22 0.46 -1.23
C THR A 89 -12.12 1.46 -1.96
N GLN A 90 -13.37 1.07 -2.21
CA GLN A 90 -14.35 1.96 -2.84
C GLN A 90 -14.55 3.26 -2.07
N GLU A 91 -14.39 3.25 -0.76
CA GLU A 91 -14.46 4.47 0.06
C GLU A 91 -13.40 5.49 -0.33
N ASP A 92 -12.24 5.04 -0.77
CA ASP A 92 -11.16 5.91 -1.21
C ASP A 92 -11.49 6.67 -2.49
N LEU A 93 -12.51 6.24 -3.23
CA LEU A 93 -12.97 6.91 -4.43
C LEU A 93 -14.03 7.98 -4.17
N GLN A 94 -14.44 8.19 -2.92
CA GLN A 94 -15.39 9.24 -2.58
C GLN A 94 -14.81 10.61 -2.93
N GLY A 95 -15.58 11.42 -3.62
CA GLY A 95 -15.15 12.75 -4.08
C GLY A 95 -14.29 12.73 -5.33
N VAL A 96 -13.99 11.56 -5.87
CA VAL A 96 -13.25 11.44 -7.12
C VAL A 96 -14.18 11.66 -8.31
N ASP A 97 -13.72 12.42 -9.30
CA ASP A 97 -14.46 12.71 -10.53
C ASP A 97 -14.86 11.41 -11.24
N GLU A 98 -16.08 11.41 -11.79
CA GLU A 98 -16.63 10.26 -12.51
C GLU A 98 -15.78 9.85 -13.72
N ASN A 99 -15.20 10.81 -14.43
CA ASN A 99 -14.29 10.50 -15.55
C ASN A 99 -13.09 9.71 -15.09
N LEU A 100 -12.50 10.08 -13.96
CA LEU A 100 -11.36 9.36 -13.39
C LEU A 100 -11.78 7.99 -12.90
N LYS A 101 -12.93 7.87 -12.24
CA LYS A 101 -13.48 6.58 -11.82
C LYS A 101 -13.64 5.62 -13.00
N LYS A 102 -14.14 6.10 -14.12
CA LYS A 102 -14.28 5.28 -15.33
C LYS A 102 -12.93 4.80 -15.85
N LYS A 103 -11.92 5.67 -15.85
CA LYS A 103 -10.56 5.29 -16.26
C LYS A 103 -9.97 4.23 -15.34
N LEU A 104 -10.20 4.37 -14.04
CA LEU A 104 -9.70 3.43 -13.04
C LEU A 104 -10.43 2.09 -13.10
N SER A 105 -11.72 2.07 -13.40
CA SER A 105 -12.53 0.85 -13.39
C SER A 105 -12.05 -0.19 -14.39
N SER A 106 -11.40 0.22 -15.48
CA SER A 106 -10.85 -0.72 -16.46
C SER A 106 -9.65 -1.51 -15.95
N TYR A 107 -9.07 -1.12 -14.82
CA TYR A 107 -7.92 -1.78 -14.20
C TYR A 107 -8.26 -2.46 -12.87
N MET A 108 -9.49 -2.33 -12.43
CA MET A 108 -9.93 -2.87 -11.11
C MET A 108 -10.56 -4.25 -11.20
#